data_c8f4b43f92ebea99e46c48b8ae679714
#
_entry.id   c8f4b43f92ebea99e46c48b8ae679714
#
_cell.length_a   1.000
_cell.length_b   1.000
_cell.length_c   1.000
_cell.angle_alpha   90.00
_cell.angle_beta   90.00
_cell.angle_gamma   90.00
#
_symmetry.space_group_name_H-M   'P 1'
#
loop_
_entity.id
_entity.type
_entity.pdbx_description
1 polymer ?
#
loop_
_entity_poly.entity_id
_entity_poly.type
_entity_poly.pdbx_seq_one_letter_code
_entity_poly.pdbx_strand_id
1 'polypeptide(L)'
;MDNLNEGRIDSVEENIIGRNIRKLRKTSRIGQTEMVAKLQLRQVPITRETLVKIEGGRQHIKLTQLRGIRDVLGVSYEDILDN
;
A
#
# COMPACT_ATOMS: atom_id res chain seq x y z
N MET A 1 -6.11 -10.11 26.92
CA MET A 1 -7.33 -9.77 26.16
C MET A 1 -7.07 -8.64 25.20
N ASP A 2 -6.64 -7.51 25.72
CA ASP A 2 -6.45 -6.33 24.88
C ASP A 2 -5.38 -6.54 23.82
N ASN A 3 -4.35 -7.32 24.13
CA ASN A 3 -3.28 -7.59 23.17
C ASN A 3 -3.77 -8.31 21.94
N LEU A 4 -4.76 -9.17 22.10
CA LEU A 4 -5.34 -9.89 20.98
C LEU A 4 -6.10 -8.93 20.06
N ASN A 5 -6.75 -7.94 20.68
CA ASN A 5 -7.49 -6.95 19.91
C ASN A 5 -6.54 -6.05 19.12
N GLU A 6 -5.39 -5.72 19.69
CA GLU A 6 -4.40 -4.91 19.00
C GLU A 6 -3.94 -5.57 17.71
N GLY A 7 -3.63 -6.85 17.75
CA GLY A 7 -3.22 -7.56 16.57
C GLY A 7 -4.29 -7.56 15.49
N ARG A 8 -5.55 -7.69 15.88
CA ARG A 8 -6.66 -7.68 14.95
C ARG A 8 -6.87 -6.31 14.34
N ILE A 9 -6.72 -5.26 15.14
CA ILE A 9 -6.85 -3.88 14.65
C ILE A 9 -5.80 -3.61 13.59
N ASP A 10 -4.57 -4.00 13.86
CA ASP A 10 -3.48 -3.82 12.91
C ASP A 10 -3.76 -4.56 11.61
N SER A 11 -4.26 -5.77 11.69
CA SER A 11 -4.60 -6.56 10.52
C SER A 11 -5.70 -5.90 9.70
N VAL A 12 -6.69 -5.32 10.37
CA VAL A 12 -7.79 -4.62 9.69
C VAL A 12 -7.25 -3.37 8.99
N GLU A 13 -6.40 -2.60 9.68
CA GLU A 13 -5.81 -1.40 9.11
C GLU A 13 -4.96 -1.72 7.89
N GLU A 14 -4.13 -2.75 7.97
CA GLU A 14 -3.32 -3.16 6.83
C GLU A 14 -4.17 -3.58 5.65
N ASN A 15 -5.28 -4.26 5.92
CA ASN A 15 -6.18 -4.68 4.88
C ASN A 15 -6.85 -3.47 4.19
N ILE A 16 -7.22 -2.46 4.97
CA ILE A 16 -7.82 -1.24 4.44
C ILE A 16 -6.80 -0.50 3.58
N ILE A 17 -5.59 -0.33 4.07
CA ILE A 17 -4.52 0.37 3.35
C ILE A 17 -4.25 -0.32 2.01
N GLY A 18 -4.05 -1.63 2.05
CA GLY A 18 -3.77 -2.40 0.84
C GLY A 18 -4.89 -2.33 -0.17
N ARG A 19 -6.11 -2.43 0.30
CA ARG A 19 -7.29 -2.35 -0.56
C ARG A 19 -7.41 -0.98 -1.23
N ASN A 20 -7.16 0.08 -0.46
CA ASN A 20 -7.21 1.43 -0.99
C ASN A 20 -6.12 1.66 -2.03
N ILE A 21 -4.92 1.18 -1.77
CA ILE A 21 -3.81 1.28 -2.72
C ILE A 21 -4.19 0.61 -4.03
N ARG A 22 -4.73 -0.61 -3.95
CA ARG A 22 -5.13 -1.35 -5.14
C ARG A 22 -6.21 -0.60 -5.92
N LYS A 23 -7.20 -0.08 -5.22
CA LYS A 23 -8.29 0.67 -5.82
C LYS A 23 -7.78 1.92 -6.54
N LEU A 24 -6.94 2.69 -5.85
CA LEU A 24 -6.38 3.92 -6.40
C LEU A 24 -5.48 3.62 -7.60
N ARG A 25 -4.68 2.55 -7.51
CA ARG A 25 -3.83 2.14 -8.60
C ARG A 25 -4.65 1.79 -9.84
N LYS A 26 -5.71 1.01 -9.67
CA LYS A 26 -6.57 0.63 -10.77
C LYS A 26 -7.30 1.82 -11.37
N THR A 27 -7.76 2.73 -10.54
CA THR A 27 -8.40 3.96 -10.99
C THR A 27 -7.44 4.79 -11.84
N SER A 28 -6.16 4.78 -11.50
CA SER A 28 -5.12 5.47 -12.26
C SER A 28 -4.65 4.68 -13.48
N ARG A 29 -5.18 3.48 -13.68
CA ARG A 29 -4.85 2.60 -14.79
C ARG A 29 -3.37 2.22 -14.82
N ILE A 30 -2.80 2.04 -13.63
CA ILE A 30 -1.40 1.62 -13.46
C ILE A 30 -1.38 0.16 -13.03
N GLY A 31 -0.70 -0.69 -13.78
CA GLY A 31 -0.51 -2.09 -13.41
C GLY A 31 0.51 -2.23 -12.29
N GLN A 32 0.56 -3.40 -11.68
CA GLN A 32 1.51 -3.65 -10.58
C GLN A 32 2.95 -3.53 -11.04
N THR A 33 3.27 -4.07 -12.19
CA THR A 33 4.64 -4.00 -12.73
C THR A 33 5.04 -2.55 -12.99
N GLU A 34 4.15 -1.77 -13.55
CA GLU A 34 4.40 -0.35 -13.81
C GLU A 34 4.59 0.41 -12.51
N MET A 35 3.76 0.12 -11.50
CA MET A 35 3.88 0.76 -10.18
C MET A 35 5.25 0.49 -9.59
N VAL A 36 5.69 -0.77 -9.63
CA VAL A 36 7.00 -1.16 -9.10
C VAL A 36 8.13 -0.40 -9.83
N ALA A 37 8.04 -0.31 -11.15
CA ALA A 37 9.05 0.42 -11.93
C ALA A 37 9.11 1.89 -11.53
N LYS A 38 7.96 2.52 -11.37
CA LYS A 38 7.88 3.93 -10.96
C LYS A 38 8.43 4.14 -9.55
N LEU A 39 8.16 3.19 -8.65
CA LEU A 39 8.68 3.26 -7.28
C LEU A 39 10.19 3.11 -7.26
N GLN A 40 10.75 2.19 -8.05
CA GLN A 40 12.19 2.01 -8.13
C GLN A 40 12.89 3.26 -8.67
N LEU A 41 12.28 3.95 -9.61
CA LEU A 41 12.80 5.22 -10.11
C LEU A 41 12.86 6.30 -9.01
N ARG A 42 12.03 6.16 -7.99
CA ARG A 42 12.00 7.08 -6.84
C ARG A 42 12.84 6.57 -5.68
N GLN A 43 13.71 5.60 -5.92
CA GLN A 43 14.57 5.04 -4.89
C GLN A 43 13.79 4.27 -3.82
N VAL A 44 12.65 3.72 -4.18
CA VAL A 44 11.87 2.85 -3.29
C VAL A 44 12.03 1.42 -3.76
N PRO A 45 12.88 0.63 -3.09
CA PRO A 45 13.14 -0.76 -3.52
C PRO A 45 11.99 -1.66 -3.09
N ILE A 46 11.12 -1.96 -4.01
CA ILE A 46 9.98 -2.84 -3.79
C ILE A 46 9.88 -3.80 -4.98
N THR A 47 9.48 -5.03 -4.72
CA THR A 47 9.24 -6.01 -5.76
C THR A 47 7.75 -6.11 -6.03
N ARG A 48 7.39 -6.69 -7.18
CA ARG A 48 5.98 -6.91 -7.50
C ARG A 48 5.35 -7.84 -6.47
N GLU A 49 6.08 -8.85 -6.02
CA GLU A 49 5.59 -9.78 -5.00
C GLU A 49 5.25 -9.05 -3.70
N THR A 50 6.11 -8.15 -3.28
CA THR A 50 5.86 -7.35 -2.08
C THR A 50 4.62 -6.47 -2.26
N LEU A 51 4.49 -5.82 -3.41
CA LEU A 51 3.32 -5.00 -3.69
C LEU A 51 2.03 -5.82 -3.65
N VAL A 52 2.06 -7.02 -4.23
CA VAL A 52 0.90 -7.93 -4.19
C VAL A 52 0.51 -8.24 -2.75
N LYS A 53 1.49 -8.54 -1.91
CA LYS A 53 1.24 -8.86 -0.50
C LYS A 53 0.70 -7.65 0.26
N ILE A 54 1.22 -6.45 0.00
CA ILE A 54 0.72 -5.24 0.64
C ILE A 54 -0.73 -4.99 0.23
N GLU A 55 -1.03 -5.09 -1.06
CA GLU A 55 -2.40 -4.88 -1.55
C GLU A 55 -3.37 -5.92 -1.00
N GLY A 56 -2.87 -7.10 -0.72
CA GLY A 56 -3.68 -8.17 -0.14
C GLY A 56 -3.79 -8.15 1.37
N GLY A 57 -3.14 -7.19 2.03
CA GLY A 57 -3.17 -7.08 3.48
C GLY A 57 -2.35 -8.15 4.18
N ARG A 58 -1.41 -8.77 3.48
CA ARG A 58 -0.59 -9.87 4.04
C ARG A 58 0.81 -9.43 4.42
N GLN A 59 1.12 -8.17 4.21
CA GLN A 59 2.42 -7.63 4.56
C GLN A 59 2.26 -6.17 4.96
N HIS A 60 2.94 -5.78 6.05
CA HIS A 60 2.95 -4.39 6.50
C HIS A 60 3.66 -3.50 5.49
N ILE A 61 3.10 -2.33 5.25
CA ILE A 61 3.74 -1.35 4.40
C ILE A 61 4.71 -0.51 5.23
N LYS A 62 5.87 -0.24 4.65
CA LYS A 62 6.86 0.64 5.27
C LYS A 62 6.55 2.08 4.90
N LEU A 63 6.97 3.02 5.75
CA LEU A 63 6.72 4.44 5.52
C LEU A 63 7.28 4.90 4.18
N THR A 64 8.49 4.46 3.83
CA THR A 64 9.09 4.82 2.55
C THR A 64 8.26 4.33 1.37
N GLN A 65 7.68 3.15 1.50
CA GLN A 65 6.81 2.59 0.47
C GLN A 65 5.52 3.38 0.37
N LEU A 66 4.93 3.71 1.51
CA LEU A 66 3.68 4.48 1.57
C LEU A 66 3.86 5.85 0.90
N ARG A 67 4.95 6.54 1.24
CA ARG A 67 5.26 7.84 0.63
C ARG A 67 5.45 7.74 -0.88
N GLY A 68 6.18 6.72 -1.31
CA GLY A 68 6.43 6.51 -2.73
C GLY A 68 5.15 6.22 -3.50
N ILE A 69 4.30 5.37 -2.95
CA ILE A 69 3.03 5.02 -3.58
C ILE A 69 2.14 6.26 -3.67
N ARG A 70 2.06 7.04 -2.59
CA ARG A 70 1.32 8.30 -2.60
C ARG A 70 1.80 9.21 -3.73
N ASP A 71 3.12 9.35 -3.87
CA ASP A 71 3.69 10.24 -4.87
C ASP A 71 3.44 9.73 -6.29
N VAL A 72 3.58 8.44 -6.51
CA VAL A 72 3.33 7.86 -7.83
C VAL A 72 1.86 8.03 -8.23
N LEU A 73 0.95 7.82 -7.29
CA LEU A 73 -0.48 7.91 -7.56
C LEU A 73 -0.99 9.35 -7.55
N GLY A 74 -0.25 10.28 -6.96
CA GLY A 74 -0.67 11.68 -6.89
C GLY A 74 -1.88 11.89 -6.01
N VAL A 75 -1.99 11.12 -4.94
CA VAL A 75 -3.12 11.18 -4.01
C VAL A 75 -2.67 11.67 -2.65
N SER A 76 -3.62 11.88 -1.74
CA SER A 76 -3.31 12.26 -0.37
C SER A 76 -3.13 11.01 0.49
N TYR A 77 -2.50 11.19 1.66
CA TYR A 77 -2.45 10.09 2.62
C TYR A 77 -3.85 9.67 3.07
N GLU A 78 -4.77 10.63 3.18
CA GLU A 78 -6.14 10.31 3.57
C GLU A 78 -6.79 9.35 2.58
N ASP A 79 -6.52 9.54 1.30
CA ASP A 79 -7.06 8.65 0.27
C ASP A 79 -6.61 7.21 0.46
N ILE A 80 -5.40 7.02 0.98
CA ILE A 80 -4.84 5.70 1.21
C ILE A 80 -5.26 5.14 2.56
N LEU A 81 -5.28 5.97 3.58
CA LEU A 81 -5.46 5.53 4.97
C LEU A 81 -6.92 5.47 5.41
N ASP A 82 -7.79 6.25 4.80
CA ASP A 82 -9.19 6.31 5.15
C ASP A 82 -10.04 5.57 4.13
N ASN A 83 -11.19 5.08 4.57
CA ASN A 83 -12.12 4.39 3.68
C ASN A 83 -12.74 5.32 2.66
#